data_e2094dee9c505c8a0104456c6ab80fba
#
_entry.id   e2094dee9c505c8a0104456c6ab80fba
#
_cell.length_a   1.000
_cell.length_b   1.000
_cell.length_c   1.000
_cell.angle_alpha   90.00
_cell.angle_beta   90.00
_cell.angle_gamma   90.00
#
_symmetry.space_group_name_H-M   'P 1'
#
loop_
_entity.id
_entity.type
_entity.pdbx_description
1 polymer ?
#
loop_
_entity_poly.entity_id
_entity_poly.type
_entity_poly.pdbx_seq_one_letter_code
_entity_poly.pdbx_strand_id
1 'polypeptide(L)'
;LVVLLDDVGFGAASAFGGPCATPTAERLAAGGLKYNRFHTTALCSPTRQALLTGRNHHSAGMGGITEIATGQPGYNSVLPNTMSPIARTLKLNGYNTAQFGKCHEVPVWQTSQVGPFDAWPSAGGGFEHFYGFIGGEVNQWYPSLYEGTTPIEVDRTPEQGYHLTEDL
;
A
#
# COMPACT_ATOMS: atom_id res chain seq x y z
N LEU A 1 5.25 12.80 2.60
CA LEU A 1 4.45 12.06 1.62
C LEU A 1 5.31 10.99 0.96
N VAL A 2 4.83 9.76 0.94
CA VAL A 2 5.40 8.64 0.18
C VAL A 2 4.37 8.24 -0.88
N VAL A 3 4.79 8.15 -2.14
CA VAL A 3 3.95 7.67 -3.25
C VAL A 3 4.58 6.40 -3.77
N LEU A 4 3.84 5.29 -3.71
CA LEU A 4 4.27 3.98 -4.19
C LEU A 4 3.48 3.63 -5.45
N LEU A 5 4.17 3.53 -6.58
CA LEU A 5 3.58 3.10 -7.84
C LEU A 5 3.61 1.57 -7.91
N ASP A 6 2.43 0.97 -8.06
CA ASP A 6 2.27 -0.48 -8.09
C ASP A 6 2.56 -1.02 -9.49
N ASP A 7 3.36 -2.09 -9.57
CA ASP A 7 3.77 -2.75 -10.82
C ASP A 7 4.41 -1.83 -11.88
N VAL A 8 5.02 -0.72 -11.46
CA VAL A 8 5.72 0.22 -12.36
C VAL A 8 7.21 -0.05 -12.32
N GLY A 9 7.77 -0.44 -13.47
CA GLY A 9 9.20 -0.67 -13.61
C GLY A 9 10.01 0.61 -13.72
N PHE A 10 11.29 0.54 -13.37
CA PHE A 10 12.25 1.66 -13.40
C PHE A 10 12.27 2.40 -14.76
N GLY A 11 12.17 1.67 -15.87
CA GLY A 11 12.23 2.23 -17.21
C GLY A 11 10.91 2.80 -17.74
N ALA A 12 9.85 2.82 -16.96
CA ALA A 12 8.54 3.30 -17.43
C ALA A 12 8.42 4.85 -17.38
N ALA A 13 8.87 5.48 -16.30
CA ALA A 13 8.70 6.90 -16.07
C ALA A 13 9.67 7.77 -16.91
N SER A 14 9.17 8.86 -17.49
CA SER A 14 9.98 9.82 -18.24
C SER A 14 11.07 10.47 -17.38
N ALA A 15 10.88 10.58 -16.09
CA ALA A 15 11.91 11.03 -15.15
C ALA A 15 13.20 10.17 -15.20
N PHE A 16 13.11 8.94 -15.69
CA PHE A 16 14.24 8.02 -15.93
C PHE A 16 14.45 7.70 -17.40
N GLY A 17 13.86 8.48 -18.32
CA GLY A 17 13.98 8.29 -19.76
C GLY A 17 12.98 7.31 -20.35
N GLY A 18 11.96 6.92 -19.60
CA GLY A 18 10.90 6.02 -20.04
C GLY A 18 9.83 6.70 -20.91
N PRO A 19 8.95 5.89 -21.54
CA PRO A 19 7.93 6.41 -22.46
C PRO A 19 6.72 7.05 -21.79
N CYS A 20 6.49 6.79 -20.49
CA CYS A 20 5.34 7.32 -19.78
C CYS A 20 5.64 8.72 -19.25
N ALA A 21 4.90 9.72 -19.70
CA ALA A 21 5.05 11.10 -19.22
C ALA A 21 4.73 11.20 -17.72
N THR A 22 5.71 11.62 -16.94
CA THR A 22 5.60 11.79 -15.49
C THR A 22 6.10 13.19 -15.08
N PRO A 23 5.39 14.27 -15.48
CA PRO A 23 5.88 15.65 -15.33
C PRO A 23 6.11 16.07 -13.87
N THR A 24 5.29 15.58 -12.96
CA THR A 24 5.48 15.83 -11.52
C THR A 24 6.75 15.16 -10.98
N ALA A 25 7.01 13.90 -11.39
CA ALA A 25 8.24 13.22 -11.01
C ALA A 25 9.48 13.88 -11.61
N GLU A 26 9.41 14.37 -12.86
CA GLU A 26 10.48 15.16 -13.50
C GLU A 26 10.78 16.44 -12.72
N ARG A 27 9.73 17.19 -12.35
CA ARG A 27 9.88 18.40 -11.56
C ARG A 27 10.51 18.13 -10.19
N LEU A 28 10.10 17.08 -9.51
CA LEU A 28 10.69 16.68 -8.24
C LEU A 28 12.15 16.22 -8.41
N ALA A 29 12.44 15.47 -9.46
CA ALA A 29 13.79 15.01 -9.78
C ALA A 29 14.74 16.18 -10.12
N ALA A 30 14.24 17.24 -10.76
CA ALA A 30 15.03 18.42 -11.09
C ALA A 30 15.46 19.22 -9.84
N GLY A 31 14.64 19.21 -8.78
CA GLY A 31 14.91 19.91 -7.53
C GLY A 31 15.36 19.03 -6.38
N GLY A 32 15.48 17.71 -6.59
CA GLY A 32 15.74 16.73 -5.55
C GLY A 32 16.76 15.67 -5.93
N LEU A 33 16.70 14.54 -5.23
CA LEU A 33 17.57 13.41 -5.49
C LEU A 33 16.86 12.39 -6.39
N LYS A 34 17.56 11.86 -7.37
CA LYS A 34 17.10 10.81 -8.26
C LYS A 34 18.01 9.59 -8.10
N TYR A 35 17.48 8.53 -7.49
CA TYR A 35 18.23 7.31 -7.25
C TYR A 35 18.11 6.37 -8.45
N ASN A 36 19.23 5.91 -8.98
CA ASN A 36 19.30 4.93 -10.06
C ASN A 36 19.72 3.52 -9.58
N ARG A 37 19.91 3.36 -8.28
CA ARG A 37 20.20 2.09 -7.61
C ARG A 37 19.31 1.96 -6.39
N PHE A 38 18.01 1.83 -6.65
CA PHE A 38 16.97 1.66 -5.64
C PHE A 38 16.30 0.32 -5.88
N HIS A 39 16.41 -0.60 -4.93
CA HIS A 39 15.90 -1.95 -5.05
C HIS A 39 14.71 -2.16 -4.11
N THR A 40 13.66 -2.79 -4.62
CA THR A 40 12.53 -3.26 -3.86
C THR A 40 12.49 -4.79 -3.90
N THR A 41 11.56 -5.40 -3.17
CA THR A 41 11.26 -6.82 -3.38
C THR A 41 10.52 -7.02 -4.71
N ALA A 42 10.41 -8.25 -5.17
CA ALA A 42 9.76 -8.56 -6.45
C ALA A 42 8.22 -8.50 -6.41
N LEU A 43 7.62 -8.35 -5.22
CA LEU A 43 6.18 -8.46 -5.00
C LEU A 43 5.64 -7.30 -4.17
N CYS A 44 4.34 -7.03 -4.31
CA CYS A 44 3.64 -5.91 -3.66
C CYS A 44 3.62 -6.03 -2.12
N SER A 45 3.05 -7.08 -1.53
CA SER A 45 2.97 -7.23 -0.06
C SER A 45 4.34 -7.21 0.62
N PRO A 46 5.36 -7.95 0.15
CA PRO A 46 6.70 -7.88 0.72
C PRO A 46 7.32 -6.49 0.68
N THR A 47 7.20 -5.78 -0.45
CA THR A 47 7.72 -4.40 -0.60
C THR A 47 7.03 -3.44 0.35
N ARG A 48 5.69 -3.52 0.44
CA ARG A 48 4.88 -2.65 1.29
C ARG A 48 5.20 -2.89 2.76
N GLN A 49 5.27 -4.14 3.17
CA GLN A 49 5.60 -4.49 4.55
C GLN A 49 7.03 -4.07 4.93
N ALA A 50 8.00 -4.22 4.02
CA ALA A 50 9.35 -3.71 4.24
C ALA A 50 9.39 -2.19 4.36
N LEU A 51 8.65 -1.47 3.52
CA LEU A 51 8.52 -0.01 3.58
C LEU A 51 7.89 0.44 4.91
N LEU A 52 6.79 -0.18 5.31
CA LEU A 52 6.06 0.20 6.52
C LEU A 52 6.83 -0.11 7.81
N THR A 53 7.69 -1.12 7.82
CA THR A 53 8.37 -1.58 9.05
C THR A 53 9.84 -1.21 9.11
N GLY A 54 10.47 -0.87 7.98
CA GLY A 54 11.92 -0.72 7.89
C GLY A 54 12.68 -2.03 8.12
N ARG A 55 12.02 -3.19 7.99
CA ARG A 55 12.57 -4.52 8.26
C ARG A 55 12.57 -5.37 7.00
N ASN A 56 13.42 -6.39 7.00
CA ASN A 56 13.36 -7.43 5.98
C ASN A 56 11.96 -8.06 5.98
N HIS A 57 11.37 -8.21 4.80
CA HIS A 57 9.99 -8.68 4.64
C HIS A 57 9.75 -10.09 5.20
N HIS A 58 10.74 -11.00 5.13
CA HIS A 58 10.62 -12.32 5.77
C HIS A 58 10.58 -12.21 7.29
N SER A 59 11.38 -11.32 7.89
CA SER A 59 11.32 -11.06 9.33
C SER A 59 9.97 -10.48 9.76
N ALA A 60 9.31 -9.76 8.85
CA ALA A 60 7.98 -9.17 9.06
C ALA A 60 6.83 -10.14 8.67
N GLY A 61 7.11 -11.41 8.42
CA GLY A 61 6.10 -12.42 8.08
C GLY A 61 5.62 -12.40 6.62
N MET A 62 6.21 -11.54 5.78
CA MET A 62 5.71 -11.24 4.43
C MET A 62 6.71 -11.70 3.35
N GLY A 63 7.13 -12.98 3.39
CA GLY A 63 8.01 -13.57 2.39
C GLY A 63 7.35 -13.76 1.01
N GLY A 64 6.02 -13.73 0.95
CA GLY A 64 5.20 -13.75 -0.26
C GLY A 64 4.04 -12.78 -0.13
N ILE A 65 3.14 -12.75 -1.13
CA ILE A 65 1.89 -12.00 -1.05
C ILE A 65 0.92 -12.71 -0.10
N THR A 66 -0.06 -11.98 0.41
CA THR A 66 -0.98 -12.48 1.44
C THR A 66 -1.80 -13.68 0.99
N GLU A 67 -2.12 -13.77 -0.31
CA GLU A 67 -2.91 -14.85 -0.91
C GLU A 67 -2.20 -16.20 -0.95
N ILE A 68 -0.88 -16.20 -0.89
CA ILE A 68 -0.06 -17.43 -0.87
C ILE A 68 0.61 -17.66 0.48
N ALA A 69 0.07 -17.08 1.54
CA ALA A 69 0.57 -17.28 2.89
C ALA A 69 0.57 -18.76 3.29
N THR A 70 1.58 -19.14 4.05
CA THR A 70 1.76 -20.50 4.56
C THR A 70 1.93 -20.49 6.07
N GLY A 71 1.90 -21.66 6.72
CA GLY A 71 2.23 -21.79 8.14
C GLY A 71 3.72 -21.67 8.48
N GLN A 72 4.58 -21.46 7.49
CA GLN A 72 6.02 -21.38 7.71
C GLN A 72 6.45 -20.03 8.26
N PRO A 73 7.45 -19.98 9.16
CA PRO A 73 8.00 -18.73 9.66
C PRO A 73 8.47 -17.80 8.50
N GLY A 74 8.08 -16.55 8.56
CA GLY A 74 8.42 -15.57 7.54
C GLY A 74 7.47 -15.54 6.33
N TYR A 75 6.49 -16.45 6.23
CA TYR A 75 5.55 -16.55 5.10
C TYR A 75 4.09 -16.63 5.55
N ASN A 76 3.80 -16.30 6.79
CA ASN A 76 2.47 -16.43 7.37
C ASN A 76 1.59 -15.18 7.21
N SER A 77 2.08 -14.14 6.56
CA SER A 77 1.40 -12.85 6.34
C SER A 77 0.94 -12.14 7.62
N VAL A 78 1.54 -12.47 8.76
CA VAL A 78 1.24 -11.83 10.04
C VAL A 78 2.44 -11.03 10.50
N LEU A 79 2.24 -9.72 10.68
CA LEU A 79 3.27 -8.87 11.28
C LEU A 79 3.48 -9.25 12.75
N PRO A 80 4.72 -9.61 13.17
CA PRO A 80 4.99 -9.91 14.55
C PRO A 80 4.70 -8.71 15.47
N ASN A 81 4.14 -8.95 16.64
CA ASN A 81 3.85 -7.91 17.66
C ASN A 81 5.10 -7.16 18.16
N THR A 82 6.28 -7.67 17.84
CA THR A 82 7.58 -7.03 18.14
C THR A 82 7.98 -5.97 17.10
N MET A 83 7.18 -5.81 16.05
CA MET A 83 7.41 -4.84 14.97
C MET A 83 6.27 -3.84 14.92
N SER A 84 6.62 -2.57 14.78
CA SER A 84 5.64 -1.48 14.65
C SER A 84 5.70 -0.91 13.24
N PRO A 85 4.56 -0.75 12.55
CA PRO A 85 4.51 0.04 11.33
C PRO A 85 4.91 1.50 11.60
N ILE A 86 5.51 2.14 10.60
CA ILE A 86 5.97 3.53 10.72
C ILE A 86 4.84 4.50 11.08
N ALA A 87 3.63 4.28 10.54
CA ALA A 87 2.48 5.11 10.86
C ALA A 87 2.14 5.07 12.35
N ARG A 88 2.16 3.88 12.96
CA ARG A 88 1.95 3.75 14.41
C ARG A 88 3.03 4.46 15.21
N THR A 89 4.28 4.35 14.79
CA THR A 89 5.40 5.05 15.44
C THR A 89 5.23 6.56 15.33
N LEU A 90 4.88 7.08 14.16
CA LEU A 90 4.65 8.51 13.93
C LEU A 90 3.46 9.02 14.73
N LYS A 91 2.34 8.30 14.74
CA LYS A 91 1.16 8.63 15.54
C LYS A 91 1.48 8.77 17.03
N LEU A 92 2.25 7.83 17.59
CA LEU A 92 2.71 7.88 18.99
C LEU A 92 3.63 9.09 19.29
N ASN A 93 4.19 9.72 18.25
CA ASN A 93 5.01 10.92 18.34
C ASN A 93 4.28 12.21 17.88
N GLY A 94 2.94 12.17 17.83
CA GLY A 94 2.11 13.35 17.58
C GLY A 94 1.93 13.73 16.10
N TYR A 95 2.27 12.84 15.16
CA TYR A 95 1.98 13.04 13.73
C TYR A 95 0.59 12.52 13.38
N ASN A 96 -0.10 13.23 12.51
CA ASN A 96 -1.27 12.69 11.82
C ASN A 96 -0.81 11.74 10.71
N THR A 97 -1.52 10.64 10.54
CA THR A 97 -1.14 9.57 9.60
C THR A 97 -2.31 9.16 8.72
N ALA A 98 -2.06 9.04 7.43
CA ALA A 98 -3.07 8.63 6.46
C ALA A 98 -2.48 7.68 5.43
N GLN A 99 -3.31 6.76 4.92
CA GLN A 99 -2.99 5.88 3.79
C GLN A 99 -4.12 5.96 2.77
N PHE A 100 -3.74 6.08 1.51
CA PHE A 100 -4.67 6.11 0.37
C PHE A 100 -4.30 5.01 -0.62
N GLY A 101 -5.31 4.38 -1.22
CA GLY A 101 -5.14 3.38 -2.27
C GLY A 101 -4.98 1.95 -1.76
N LYS A 102 -4.09 1.20 -2.41
CA LYS A 102 -3.91 -0.24 -2.17
C LYS A 102 -3.29 -0.53 -0.80
N CYS A 103 -3.96 -1.38 -0.05
CA CYS A 103 -3.42 -2.04 1.14
C CYS A 103 -3.37 -3.55 0.93
N HIS A 104 -2.17 -4.09 0.73
CA HIS A 104 -1.93 -5.50 0.44
C HIS A 104 -1.11 -6.20 1.54
N GLU A 105 -1.26 -5.74 2.77
CA GLU A 105 -0.57 -6.27 3.95
C GLU A 105 -1.51 -6.97 4.92
N VAL A 106 -2.81 -6.94 4.66
CA VAL A 106 -3.83 -7.59 5.48
C VAL A 106 -3.88 -9.08 5.14
N PRO A 107 -3.74 -9.99 6.13
CA PRO A 107 -3.92 -11.43 5.89
C PRO A 107 -5.30 -11.75 5.30
N VAL A 108 -5.37 -12.70 4.37
CA VAL A 108 -6.62 -13.00 3.64
C VAL A 108 -7.81 -13.36 4.54
N TRP A 109 -7.57 -13.94 5.70
CA TRP A 109 -8.63 -14.24 6.67
C TRP A 109 -9.13 -13.04 7.48
N GLN A 110 -8.52 -11.85 7.29
CA GLN A 110 -8.94 -10.59 7.88
C GLN A 110 -9.43 -9.57 6.86
N THR A 111 -9.59 -9.95 5.60
CA THR A 111 -10.08 -9.02 4.55
C THR A 111 -11.59 -8.87 4.51
N SER A 112 -12.31 -9.62 5.36
CA SER A 112 -13.76 -9.58 5.43
C SER A 112 -14.29 -8.22 5.95
N GLN A 113 -15.40 -7.78 5.38
CA GLN A 113 -16.12 -6.55 5.79
C GLN A 113 -16.69 -6.59 7.21
N VAL A 114 -16.71 -7.77 7.84
CA VAL A 114 -17.18 -7.96 9.22
C VAL A 114 -16.03 -8.18 10.20
N GLY A 115 -14.79 -8.04 9.73
CA GLY A 115 -13.57 -8.26 10.51
C GLY A 115 -13.16 -9.74 10.66
N PRO A 116 -12.16 -10.00 11.49
CA PRO A 116 -11.48 -9.04 12.35
C PRO A 116 -10.68 -7.99 11.58
N PHE A 117 -10.46 -6.82 12.18
CA PHE A 117 -9.78 -5.68 11.53
C PHE A 117 -8.37 -5.43 12.08
N ASP A 118 -7.83 -6.35 12.87
CA ASP A 118 -6.57 -6.16 13.62
C ASP A 118 -5.38 -5.77 12.74
N ALA A 119 -5.32 -6.27 11.50
CA ALA A 119 -4.25 -5.98 10.55
C ALA A 119 -4.58 -4.82 9.59
N TRP A 120 -5.76 -4.22 9.69
CA TRP A 120 -6.16 -3.15 8.78
C TRP A 120 -5.40 -1.84 9.03
N PRO A 121 -5.25 -0.97 8.01
CA PRO A 121 -4.51 0.27 8.14
C PRO A 121 -4.94 1.13 9.33
N SER A 122 -6.23 1.32 9.49
CA SER A 122 -6.82 2.14 10.56
C SER A 122 -6.84 1.49 11.95
N ALA A 123 -6.41 0.23 12.06
CA ALA A 123 -6.26 -0.49 13.33
C ALA A 123 -4.78 -0.81 13.59
N GLY A 124 -4.32 -2.04 13.24
CA GLY A 124 -2.94 -2.47 13.47
C GLY A 124 -1.89 -1.69 12.66
N GLY A 125 -2.25 -1.18 11.50
CA GLY A 125 -1.39 -0.34 10.66
C GLY A 125 -1.02 1.01 11.29
N GLY A 126 -1.89 1.53 12.16
CA GLY A 126 -1.64 2.78 12.88
C GLY A 126 -1.91 4.05 12.10
N PHE A 127 -2.58 3.97 10.96
CA PHE A 127 -3.06 5.13 10.21
C PHE A 127 -4.36 5.66 10.84
N GLU A 128 -4.46 6.97 11.03
CA GLU A 128 -5.68 7.60 11.56
C GLU A 128 -6.76 7.70 10.49
N HIS A 129 -6.34 7.82 9.24
CA HIS A 129 -7.22 7.85 8.08
C HIS A 129 -6.77 6.82 7.06
N PHE A 130 -7.73 6.08 6.52
CA PHE A 130 -7.55 5.14 5.42
C PHE A 130 -8.67 5.32 4.42
N TYR A 131 -8.32 5.50 3.16
CA TYR A 131 -9.24 5.48 2.04
C TYR A 131 -8.64 4.65 0.91
N GLY A 132 -9.30 3.58 0.50
CA GLY A 132 -8.77 2.70 -0.53
C GLY A 132 -9.35 1.29 -0.49
N PHE A 133 -8.58 0.31 -0.94
CA PHE A 133 -9.02 -1.07 -1.00
C PHE A 133 -8.05 -2.02 -0.28
N ILE A 134 -8.59 -3.15 0.17
CA ILE A 134 -7.84 -4.22 0.86
C ILE A 134 -7.64 -5.36 -0.13
N GLY A 135 -6.39 -5.81 -0.25
CA GLY A 135 -5.99 -6.91 -1.12
C GLY A 135 -5.08 -6.50 -2.28
N GLY A 136 -4.78 -7.46 -3.15
CA GLY A 136 -3.79 -7.32 -4.21
C GLY A 136 -4.25 -6.47 -5.37
N GLU A 137 -5.54 -6.52 -5.70
CA GLU A 137 -6.14 -5.82 -6.83
C GLU A 137 -7.62 -5.54 -6.60
N VAL A 138 -8.17 -4.61 -7.37
CA VAL A 138 -9.59 -4.28 -7.38
C VAL A 138 -9.97 -3.79 -8.78
N ASN A 139 -11.25 -3.88 -9.14
CA ASN A 139 -11.74 -3.32 -10.39
C ASN A 139 -11.57 -1.80 -10.40
N GLN A 140 -10.98 -1.24 -11.45
CA GLN A 140 -10.66 0.18 -11.52
C GLN A 140 -11.88 1.08 -11.78
N TRP A 141 -12.96 0.54 -12.27
CA TRP A 141 -14.21 1.27 -12.59
C TRP A 141 -15.34 0.97 -11.61
N TYR A 142 -15.31 -0.18 -10.94
CA TYR A 142 -16.28 -0.62 -9.93
C TYR A 142 -15.52 -1.18 -8.72
N PRO A 143 -14.73 -0.35 -8.01
CA PRO A 143 -13.93 -0.83 -6.91
C PRO A 143 -14.75 -1.10 -5.65
N SER A 144 -14.32 -2.08 -4.87
CA SER A 144 -14.75 -2.22 -3.48
C SER A 144 -13.83 -1.37 -2.60
N LEU A 145 -14.33 -0.24 -2.12
CA LEU A 145 -13.57 0.73 -1.34
C LEU A 145 -14.00 0.76 0.13
N TYR A 146 -13.10 1.27 0.93
CA TYR A 146 -13.29 1.44 2.37
C TYR A 146 -12.81 2.81 2.82
N GLU A 147 -13.55 3.40 3.76
CA GLU A 147 -13.09 4.50 4.60
C GLU A 147 -12.91 3.95 6.03
N GLY A 148 -11.67 3.93 6.51
CA GLY A 148 -11.34 3.21 7.73
C GLY A 148 -11.59 1.72 7.60
N THR A 149 -12.64 1.21 8.25
CA THR A 149 -13.13 -0.17 8.14
C THR A 149 -14.53 -0.26 7.55
N THR A 150 -15.11 0.87 7.14
CA THR A 150 -16.46 0.95 6.62
C THR A 150 -16.45 0.83 5.10
N PRO A 151 -17.18 -0.12 4.50
CA PRO A 151 -17.35 -0.17 3.06
C PRO A 151 -18.06 1.10 2.58
N ILE A 152 -17.63 1.62 1.44
CA ILE A 152 -18.24 2.78 0.79
C ILE A 152 -18.57 2.47 -0.66
N GLU A 153 -19.56 3.17 -1.17
CA GLU A 153 -19.87 3.18 -2.59
C GLU A 153 -19.36 4.48 -3.22
N VAL A 154 -18.87 4.37 -4.44
CA VAL A 154 -18.46 5.55 -5.20
C VAL A 154 -19.68 6.32 -5.70
N ASP A 155 -19.57 7.63 -5.74
CA ASP A 155 -20.68 8.55 -6.08
C ASP A 155 -20.89 8.74 -7.59
N ARG A 156 -20.02 8.16 -8.42
CA ARG A 156 -20.03 8.28 -9.88
C ARG A 156 -19.91 6.91 -10.56
N THR A 157 -20.47 6.80 -11.74
CA THR A 157 -20.30 5.61 -12.59
C THR A 157 -19.18 5.80 -13.61
N PRO A 158 -18.68 4.73 -14.26
CA PRO A 158 -17.71 4.85 -15.34
C PRO A 158 -18.19 5.72 -16.50
N GLU A 159 -19.49 5.69 -16.82
CA GLU A 159 -20.12 6.52 -17.85
C GLU A 159 -20.11 8.01 -17.47
N GLN A 160 -20.03 8.31 -16.18
CA GLN A 160 -19.83 9.65 -15.61
C GLN A 160 -18.36 10.02 -15.44
N GLY A 161 -17.46 9.18 -15.96
CA GLY A 161 -16.02 9.41 -15.95
C GLY A 161 -15.30 8.92 -14.69
N TYR A 162 -15.91 7.99 -13.90
CA TYR A 162 -15.21 7.42 -12.74
C TYR A 162 -14.05 6.51 -13.15
N HIS A 163 -12.92 6.71 -12.50
CA HIS A 163 -11.77 5.80 -12.52
C HIS A 163 -11.02 5.90 -11.19
N LEU A 164 -10.71 4.76 -10.59
CA LEU A 164 -10.12 4.67 -9.25
C LEU A 164 -8.84 5.49 -9.07
N THR A 165 -7.94 5.47 -10.06
CA THR A 165 -6.66 6.22 -9.96
C THR A 165 -6.86 7.74 -9.88
N GLU A 166 -7.97 8.26 -10.40
CA GLU A 166 -8.31 9.68 -10.30
C GLU A 166 -9.03 10.02 -9.01
N ASP A 167 -9.62 9.01 -8.37
CA ASP A 167 -10.34 9.14 -7.11
C ASP A 167 -9.39 9.12 -5.89
N LEU A 168 -8.30 8.36 -5.97
CA LEU A 168 -7.26 8.22 -4.94
C LEU A 168 -6.32 9.41 -4.90
#